data_4f846431c9d095100551aca6ba83620e
#
_entry.id   4f846431c9d095100551aca6ba83620e
#
_cell.length_a   1.000
_cell.length_b   1.000
_cell.length_c   1.000
_cell.angle_alpha   90.00
_cell.angle_beta   90.00
_cell.angle_gamma   90.00
#
_symmetry.space_group_name_H-M   'P 1'
#
loop_
_entity.id
_entity.type
_entity.pdbx_description
1 polymer ?
#
loop_
_entity_poly.entity_id
_entity_poly.type
_entity_poly.pdbx_seq_one_letter_code
_entity_poly.pdbx_strand_id
1 'polypeptide(L)'
;MIFFCMKNFIIITLLLANAMAFAQNKQSRIGYVAMSNTDNYVVFDTATVRVWYALNALDINDENSYIDWQILEVGKYSNKYYSYFVWESDSLRTVDYRTNRSGSFSNKLLPRGRNGKGHWNELQYHVLIAENGKIRTYNRERLPQYEGYYDEPYPNQQWTLTPDTATVSGYHCQKATCHFRGRDFEAWFTTDVPLKFGPWKFGGLPGLIVKVYDADHYYTFECTKVERVHRPMVKSKYSRRRPIKRETVLKFERKINENPGKLLGWKDMEGNIISKFYPYEPIELE
;
A
#
# COMPACT_ATOMS: atom_id res chain seq x y z
N MET A 1 40.49 13.33 19.28
CA MET A 1 40.08 12.45 18.16
C MET A 1 38.71 11.83 18.32
N ILE A 2 38.26 11.49 19.53
CA ILE A 2 36.93 10.88 19.82
C ILE A 2 35.75 11.87 19.61
N PHE A 3 35.94 13.15 19.95
CA PHE A 3 34.88 14.18 19.76
C PHE A 3 34.58 14.52 18.30
N PHE A 4 35.55 14.35 17.39
CA PHE A 4 35.34 14.64 15.96
C PHE A 4 34.55 13.51 15.28
N CYS A 5 34.71 12.28 15.73
CA CYS A 5 34.01 11.11 15.20
C CYS A 5 32.52 11.12 15.60
N MET A 6 32.19 11.48 16.85
CA MET A 6 30.79 11.58 17.32
C MET A 6 29.99 12.68 16.61
N LYS A 7 30.59 13.84 16.34
CA LYS A 7 29.93 14.93 15.62
C LYS A 7 29.56 14.54 14.18
N ASN A 8 30.47 13.86 13.48
CA ASN A 8 30.18 13.38 12.12
C ASN A 8 29.13 12.26 12.10
N PHE A 9 29.09 11.40 13.11
CA PHE A 9 28.09 10.34 13.21
C PHE A 9 26.68 10.93 13.48
N ILE A 10 26.56 11.94 14.33
CA ILE A 10 25.30 12.65 14.61
C ILE A 10 24.83 13.44 13.37
N ILE A 11 25.73 14.05 12.62
CA ILE A 11 25.39 14.78 11.40
C ILE A 11 24.93 13.82 10.29
N ILE A 12 25.54 12.65 10.14
CA ILE A 12 25.15 11.64 9.16
C ILE A 12 23.78 11.04 9.53
N THR A 13 23.51 10.74 10.82
CA THR A 13 22.21 10.25 11.25
C THR A 13 21.12 11.30 11.10
N LEU A 14 21.38 12.57 11.36
CA LEU A 14 20.45 13.67 11.13
C LEU A 14 20.18 13.91 9.64
N LEU A 15 21.18 13.79 8.76
CA LEU A 15 21.03 13.89 7.32
C LEU A 15 20.24 12.71 6.75
N LEU A 16 20.47 11.49 7.23
CA LEU A 16 19.71 10.31 6.85
C LEU A 16 18.26 10.40 7.34
N ALA A 17 18.03 10.85 8.57
CA ALA A 17 16.67 11.06 9.11
C ALA A 17 15.92 12.15 8.33
N ASN A 18 16.59 13.24 7.94
CA ASN A 18 15.98 14.27 7.10
C ASN A 18 15.75 13.80 5.66
N ALA A 19 16.63 12.98 5.08
CA ALA A 19 16.42 12.38 3.77
C ALA A 19 15.24 11.39 3.77
N MET A 20 15.12 10.56 4.81
CA MET A 20 13.97 9.67 4.99
C MET A 20 12.66 10.45 5.18
N ALA A 21 12.67 11.50 6.02
CA ALA A 21 11.50 12.36 6.20
C ALA A 21 11.13 13.11 4.91
N PHE A 22 12.11 13.49 4.09
CA PHE A 22 11.89 14.17 2.82
C PHE A 22 11.36 13.20 1.74
N ALA A 23 11.88 11.98 1.67
CA ALA A 23 11.37 10.93 0.79
C ALA A 23 9.92 10.55 1.14
N GLN A 24 9.64 10.37 2.44
CA GLN A 24 8.30 10.05 2.93
C GLN A 24 7.26 11.17 2.71
N ASN A 25 7.67 12.43 2.62
CA ASN A 25 6.77 13.55 2.32
C ASN A 25 6.43 13.71 0.83
N LYS A 26 7.14 13.05 -0.07
CA LYS A 26 6.93 13.17 -1.52
C LYS A 26 5.72 12.37 -2.05
N GLN A 27 5.14 11.50 -1.25
CA GLN A 27 4.05 10.62 -1.68
C GLN A 27 2.64 11.12 -1.32
N SER A 28 2.35 12.40 -1.48
CA SER A 28 0.98 12.86 -1.34
C SER A 28 0.25 12.78 -2.67
N ARG A 29 -0.66 11.83 -2.82
CA ARG A 29 -1.56 11.76 -3.96
C ARG A 29 -2.84 12.53 -3.69
N ILE A 30 -3.31 13.29 -4.67
CA ILE A 30 -4.65 13.84 -4.65
C ILE A 30 -5.60 12.80 -5.23
N GLY A 31 -6.59 12.44 -4.48
CA GLY A 31 -7.67 11.63 -4.98
C GLY A 31 -8.53 11.06 -3.87
N TYR A 32 -9.74 10.73 -4.23
CA TYR A 32 -10.64 10.01 -3.36
C TYR A 32 -10.76 8.59 -3.92
N VAL A 33 -10.45 7.60 -3.11
CA VAL A 33 -10.72 6.20 -3.44
C VAL A 33 -12.21 6.05 -3.75
N ALA A 34 -12.55 5.33 -4.82
CA ALA A 34 -13.93 4.98 -5.09
C ALA A 34 -14.47 4.15 -3.92
N MET A 35 -15.56 4.63 -3.33
CA MET A 35 -16.18 3.97 -2.18
C MET A 35 -16.82 2.65 -2.59
N SER A 36 -16.71 1.67 -1.71
CA SER A 36 -17.43 0.41 -1.83
C SER A 36 -18.45 0.27 -0.70
N ASN A 37 -19.69 -0.08 -1.05
CA ASN A 37 -20.64 -0.50 -0.05
C ASN A 37 -20.33 -1.94 0.35
N THR A 38 -20.02 -2.16 1.64
CA THR A 38 -19.62 -3.48 2.16
C THR A 38 -20.77 -4.49 2.15
N ASP A 39 -22.04 -4.06 2.00
CA ASP A 39 -23.19 -4.94 1.79
C ASP A 39 -23.12 -5.69 0.46
N ASN A 40 -22.40 -5.16 -0.50
CA ASN A 40 -22.20 -5.78 -1.80
C ASN A 40 -21.00 -6.74 -1.83
N TYR A 41 -20.43 -7.06 -0.67
CA TYR A 41 -19.31 -8.00 -0.62
C TYR A 41 -19.80 -9.44 -0.65
N VAL A 42 -19.01 -10.29 -1.28
CA VAL A 42 -19.21 -11.74 -1.34
C VAL A 42 -18.01 -12.47 -0.80
N VAL A 43 -18.26 -13.57 -0.12
CA VAL A 43 -17.21 -14.48 0.34
C VAL A 43 -16.64 -15.24 -0.86
N PHE A 44 -15.32 -15.38 -0.94
CA PHE A 44 -14.67 -16.15 -1.99
C PHE A 44 -13.63 -17.17 -1.48
N ASP A 45 -13.15 -17.01 -0.22
CA ASP A 45 -12.28 -17.98 0.46
C ASP A 45 -12.38 -17.76 1.98
N THR A 46 -11.61 -18.50 2.76
CA THR A 46 -11.47 -18.34 4.22
C THR A 46 -10.02 -18.11 4.58
N ALA A 47 -9.73 -16.98 5.22
CA ALA A 47 -8.41 -16.67 5.73
C ALA A 47 -8.08 -17.54 6.94
N THR A 48 -6.87 -18.11 6.93
CA THR A 48 -6.26 -18.84 8.06
C THR A 48 -5.19 -18.02 8.77
N VAL A 49 -4.59 -17.07 8.04
CA VAL A 49 -3.59 -16.13 8.57
C VAL A 49 -3.89 -14.73 8.06
N ARG A 50 -3.65 -13.75 8.90
CA ARG A 50 -3.57 -12.33 8.56
C ARG A 50 -2.23 -11.76 8.96
N VAL A 51 -1.63 -11.00 8.07
CA VAL A 51 -0.41 -10.24 8.34
C VAL A 51 -0.71 -8.77 8.12
N TRP A 52 -0.34 -7.96 9.08
CA TRP A 52 -0.55 -6.52 9.08
C TRP A 52 0.76 -5.82 8.78
N TYR A 53 0.75 -4.87 7.85
CA TYR A 53 1.92 -4.10 7.44
C TYR A 53 1.66 -2.62 7.58
N ALA A 54 2.51 -1.92 8.32
CA ALA A 54 2.59 -0.47 8.27
C ALA A 54 3.30 -0.05 6.98
N LEU A 55 2.70 0.84 6.22
CA LEU A 55 3.31 1.48 5.06
C LEU A 55 3.88 2.83 5.49
N ASN A 56 5.19 3.01 5.30
CA ASN A 56 5.91 4.26 5.56
C ASN A 56 5.59 4.86 6.93
N ALA A 57 5.68 4.04 7.99
CA ALA A 57 5.56 4.49 9.36
C ALA A 57 6.71 5.43 9.74
N LEU A 58 6.42 6.52 10.46
CA LEU A 58 7.44 7.35 11.12
C LEU A 58 7.87 6.72 12.45
N ASP A 59 6.91 6.11 13.15
CA ASP A 59 7.10 5.29 14.34
C ASP A 59 6.25 4.03 14.16
N ILE A 60 6.90 2.87 14.19
CA ILE A 60 6.22 1.58 14.01
C ILE A 60 5.27 1.25 15.16
N ASN A 61 5.40 1.90 16.32
CA ASN A 61 4.55 1.71 17.48
C ASN A 61 3.35 2.67 17.52
N ASP A 62 3.27 3.63 16.59
CA ASP A 62 2.16 4.59 16.49
C ASP A 62 1.44 4.46 15.14
N GLU A 63 0.26 3.84 15.14
CA GLU A 63 -0.59 3.69 13.95
C GLU A 63 -0.90 5.02 13.25
N ASN A 64 -0.95 6.12 13.99
CA ASN A 64 -1.24 7.43 13.41
C ASN A 64 -0.06 7.98 12.61
N SER A 65 1.11 7.38 12.75
CA SER A 65 2.30 7.72 11.98
C SER A 65 2.34 7.03 10.61
N TYR A 66 1.51 6.01 10.39
CA TYR A 66 1.49 5.26 9.13
C TYR A 66 0.84 6.06 8.01
N ILE A 67 1.38 5.96 6.79
CA ILE A 67 0.65 6.42 5.60
C ILE A 67 -0.57 5.54 5.37
N ASP A 68 -0.39 4.22 5.52
CA ASP A 68 -1.47 3.25 5.45
C ASP A 68 -1.18 2.04 6.34
N TRP A 69 -2.22 1.37 6.76
CA TRP A 69 -2.14 0.07 7.41
C TRP A 69 -2.73 -0.97 6.48
N GLN A 70 -1.92 -1.91 6.04
CA GLN A 70 -2.29 -2.84 4.98
C GLN A 70 -2.36 -4.27 5.51
N ILE A 71 -3.25 -5.06 4.92
CA ILE A 71 -3.50 -6.43 5.36
C ILE A 71 -3.23 -7.39 4.20
N LEU A 72 -2.46 -8.44 4.50
CA LEU A 72 -2.41 -9.67 3.74
C LEU A 72 -3.27 -10.73 4.44
N GLU A 73 -4.32 -11.19 3.80
CA GLU A 73 -5.10 -12.37 4.19
C GLU A 73 -4.65 -13.56 3.36
N VAL A 74 -4.28 -14.65 4.03
CA VAL A 74 -3.85 -15.90 3.40
C VAL A 74 -4.92 -16.96 3.64
N GLY A 75 -5.52 -17.42 2.57
CA GLY A 75 -6.51 -18.50 2.56
C GLY A 75 -5.92 -19.82 2.06
N LYS A 76 -6.78 -20.81 1.87
CA LYS A 76 -6.40 -22.12 1.35
C LYS A 76 -6.07 -22.07 -0.15
N TYR A 77 -6.82 -21.29 -0.90
CA TYR A 77 -6.77 -21.25 -2.37
C TYR A 77 -6.33 -19.91 -2.91
N SER A 78 -6.44 -18.86 -2.10
CA SER A 78 -6.19 -17.50 -2.53
C SER A 78 -5.59 -16.65 -1.42
N ASN A 79 -4.97 -15.53 -1.83
CA ASN A 79 -4.51 -14.49 -0.93
C ASN A 79 -5.17 -13.18 -1.32
N LYS A 80 -5.39 -12.30 -0.36
CA LYS A 80 -5.90 -10.95 -0.59
C LYS A 80 -5.05 -9.93 0.12
N TYR A 81 -4.66 -8.86 -0.59
CA TYR A 81 -3.93 -7.72 -0.05
C TYR A 81 -4.69 -6.42 -0.28
N TYR A 82 -4.83 -5.58 0.75
CA TYR A 82 -5.62 -4.36 0.68
C TYR A 82 -5.32 -3.38 1.81
N SER A 83 -5.69 -2.10 1.62
CA SER A 83 -5.65 -1.06 2.65
C SER A 83 -6.72 -1.29 3.72
N TYR A 84 -6.30 -1.36 4.98
CA TYR A 84 -7.21 -1.43 6.12
C TYR A 84 -7.93 -0.10 6.33
N PHE A 85 -7.23 1.03 6.22
CA PHE A 85 -7.84 2.34 6.42
C PHE A 85 -8.95 2.62 5.40
N VAL A 86 -8.77 2.19 4.15
CA VAL A 86 -9.81 2.29 3.13
C VAL A 86 -10.97 1.34 3.43
N TRP A 87 -10.69 0.11 3.82
CA TRP A 87 -11.72 -0.86 4.18
C TRP A 87 -12.54 -0.42 5.40
N GLU A 88 -11.88 0.13 6.44
CA GLU A 88 -12.52 0.69 7.62
C GLU A 88 -13.46 1.84 7.24
N SER A 89 -12.99 2.76 6.41
CA SER A 89 -13.79 3.87 5.88
C SER A 89 -15.02 3.38 5.10
N ASP A 90 -14.87 2.38 4.22
CA ASP A 90 -16.00 1.78 3.50
C ASP A 90 -17.03 1.18 4.45
N SER A 91 -16.56 0.49 5.50
CA SER A 91 -17.43 -0.14 6.51
C SER A 91 -18.21 0.92 7.31
N LEU A 92 -17.52 1.95 7.81
CA LEU A 92 -18.15 3.04 8.55
C LEU A 92 -19.17 3.80 7.70
N ARG A 93 -18.87 4.07 6.44
CA ARG A 93 -19.79 4.73 5.50
C ARG A 93 -20.99 3.87 5.16
N THR A 94 -20.81 2.56 5.04
CA THR A 94 -21.92 1.64 4.82
C THR A 94 -22.89 1.66 5.99
N VAL A 95 -22.38 1.68 7.24
CA VAL A 95 -23.19 1.82 8.44
C VAL A 95 -23.91 3.18 8.48
N ASP A 96 -23.18 4.28 8.22
CA ASP A 96 -23.76 5.64 8.20
C ASP A 96 -24.89 5.74 7.15
N TYR A 97 -24.68 5.22 5.96
CA TYR A 97 -25.71 5.20 4.91
C TYR A 97 -26.96 4.44 5.33
N ARG A 98 -26.83 3.31 6.02
CA ARG A 98 -27.97 2.51 6.52
C ARG A 98 -28.73 3.26 7.61
N THR A 99 -28.05 3.96 8.50
CA THR A 99 -28.63 4.61 9.67
C THR A 99 -29.20 5.99 9.36
N ASN A 100 -28.44 6.80 8.65
CA ASN A 100 -28.77 8.23 8.46
C ASN A 100 -29.42 8.53 7.13
N ARG A 101 -29.39 7.63 6.14
CA ARG A 101 -29.93 7.79 4.77
C ARG A 101 -29.60 9.13 4.12
N SER A 102 -28.71 9.92 4.71
CA SER A 102 -28.28 11.20 4.19
C SER A 102 -27.07 10.96 3.27
N GLY A 103 -27.15 11.37 2.03
CA GLY A 103 -26.02 11.35 1.10
C GLY A 103 -24.90 12.37 1.47
N SER A 104 -24.97 12.97 2.64
CA SER A 104 -24.00 13.93 3.14
C SER A 104 -22.80 13.18 3.71
N PHE A 105 -21.66 13.29 3.04
CA PHE A 105 -20.41 12.69 3.48
C PHE A 105 -19.79 13.50 4.62
N SER A 106 -19.74 12.92 5.81
CA SER A 106 -18.90 13.46 6.87
C SER A 106 -17.42 13.25 6.51
N ASN A 107 -16.61 14.30 6.56
CA ASN A 107 -15.15 14.19 6.43
C ASN A 107 -14.52 13.29 7.48
N LYS A 108 -15.23 12.99 8.58
CA LYS A 108 -14.82 12.05 9.63
C LYS A 108 -14.77 10.59 9.16
N LEU A 109 -15.41 10.29 8.02
CA LEU A 109 -15.45 8.95 7.43
C LEU A 109 -14.42 8.77 6.30
N LEU A 110 -13.50 9.72 6.13
CA LEU A 110 -12.37 9.55 5.22
C LEU A 110 -11.38 8.55 5.81
N PRO A 111 -10.69 7.75 4.97
CA PRO A 111 -9.65 6.87 5.45
C PRO A 111 -8.64 7.64 6.30
N ARG A 112 -8.25 7.01 7.41
CA ARG A 112 -7.14 7.51 8.19
C ARG A 112 -5.89 7.49 7.33
N GLY A 113 -4.98 8.31 7.61
CA GLY A 113 -3.66 8.38 7.05
C GLY A 113 -2.87 9.25 7.98
N ARG A 114 -1.58 9.32 7.87
CA ARG A 114 -0.68 10.00 8.78
C ARG A 114 -1.31 11.24 9.47
N ASN A 115 -1.64 11.10 10.77
CA ASN A 115 -2.28 12.15 11.59
C ASN A 115 -3.60 12.71 11.02
N GLY A 116 -4.39 11.93 10.32
CA GLY A 116 -5.65 12.37 9.72
C GLY A 116 -5.50 13.42 8.62
N LYS A 117 -4.29 13.69 8.14
CA LYS A 117 -4.00 14.71 7.13
C LYS A 117 -4.15 14.23 5.68
N GLY A 118 -4.73 13.02 5.49
CA GLY A 118 -5.08 12.55 4.15
C GLY A 118 -3.87 12.36 3.23
N HIS A 119 -2.77 11.84 3.74
CA HIS A 119 -1.69 11.37 2.88
C HIS A 119 -2.15 10.11 2.15
N TRP A 120 -2.33 10.22 0.86
CA TRP A 120 -2.78 9.13 0.01
C TRP A 120 -1.60 8.51 -0.70
N ASN A 121 -1.61 7.20 -0.79
CA ASN A 121 -0.66 6.42 -1.57
C ASN A 121 -1.44 5.63 -2.63
N GLU A 122 -0.83 5.34 -3.78
CA GLU A 122 -1.45 4.57 -4.85
C GLU A 122 -1.93 3.20 -4.39
N LEU A 123 -1.20 2.56 -3.47
CA LEU A 123 -1.53 1.23 -2.96
C LEU A 123 -2.87 1.17 -2.21
N GLN A 124 -3.36 2.30 -1.69
CA GLN A 124 -4.68 2.40 -1.07
C GLN A 124 -5.83 2.22 -2.08
N TYR A 125 -5.55 2.47 -3.36
CA TYR A 125 -6.53 2.31 -4.44
C TYR A 125 -6.60 0.87 -4.95
N HIS A 126 -5.65 0.04 -4.59
CA HIS A 126 -5.53 -1.32 -5.10
C HIS A 126 -6.07 -2.35 -4.10
N VAL A 127 -6.81 -3.32 -4.62
CA VAL A 127 -7.11 -4.59 -3.95
C VAL A 127 -6.53 -5.69 -4.81
N LEU A 128 -5.60 -6.45 -4.26
CA LEU A 128 -4.92 -7.53 -4.95
C LEU A 128 -5.52 -8.86 -4.49
N ILE A 129 -5.85 -9.73 -5.44
CA ILE A 129 -6.27 -11.10 -5.16
C ILE A 129 -5.40 -12.04 -5.97
N ALA A 130 -4.64 -12.88 -5.28
CA ALA A 130 -3.79 -13.90 -5.88
C ALA A 130 -4.49 -15.25 -5.81
N GLU A 131 -4.58 -15.92 -6.95
CA GLU A 131 -5.24 -17.22 -7.11
C GLU A 131 -4.67 -17.93 -8.35
N ASN A 132 -4.44 -19.23 -8.25
CA ASN A 132 -4.01 -20.07 -9.37
C ASN A 132 -2.77 -19.55 -10.14
N GLY A 133 -1.75 -19.06 -9.41
CA GLY A 133 -0.51 -18.53 -9.99
C GLY A 133 -0.66 -17.18 -10.70
N LYS A 134 -1.77 -16.51 -10.55
CA LYS A 134 -2.03 -15.15 -11.07
C LYS A 134 -2.37 -14.20 -9.94
N ILE A 135 -2.08 -12.94 -10.16
CA ILE A 135 -2.54 -11.86 -9.29
C ILE A 135 -3.45 -10.94 -10.10
N ARG A 136 -4.62 -10.67 -9.54
CA ARG A 136 -5.55 -9.68 -10.08
C ARG A 136 -5.50 -8.44 -9.21
N THR A 137 -5.18 -7.31 -9.83
CA THR A 137 -5.22 -6.00 -9.20
C THR A 137 -6.51 -5.29 -9.61
N TYR A 138 -7.36 -5.01 -8.62
CA TYR A 138 -8.54 -4.15 -8.79
C TYR A 138 -8.15 -2.72 -8.46
N ASN A 139 -8.27 -1.84 -9.46
CA ASN A 139 -8.04 -0.41 -9.30
C ASN A 139 -9.36 0.28 -8.93
N ARG A 140 -9.36 0.99 -7.80
CA ARG A 140 -10.56 1.63 -7.21
C ARG A 140 -10.61 3.12 -7.52
N GLU A 141 -10.36 3.52 -8.75
CA GLU A 141 -10.44 4.91 -9.17
C GLU A 141 -11.87 5.41 -9.24
N ARG A 142 -12.08 6.71 -8.91
CA ARG A 142 -13.39 7.36 -9.06
C ARG A 142 -13.75 7.67 -10.50
N LEU A 143 -12.78 7.84 -11.37
CA LEU A 143 -13.01 8.09 -12.77
C LEU A 143 -13.32 6.77 -13.48
N PRO A 144 -14.56 6.56 -14.00
CA PRO A 144 -15.01 5.26 -14.48
C PRO A 144 -14.15 4.66 -15.59
N GLN A 145 -13.48 5.50 -16.38
CA GLN A 145 -12.59 5.05 -17.46
C GLN A 145 -11.30 4.41 -16.94
N TYR A 146 -10.94 4.65 -15.67
CA TYR A 146 -9.75 4.10 -15.01
C TYR A 146 -10.11 3.13 -13.89
N GLU A 147 -11.40 2.97 -13.56
CA GLU A 147 -11.87 1.92 -12.67
C GLU A 147 -11.92 0.58 -13.41
N GLY A 148 -11.18 -0.41 -12.92
CA GLY A 148 -11.11 -1.70 -13.58
C GLY A 148 -10.24 -2.70 -12.85
N TYR A 149 -9.80 -3.72 -13.58
CA TYR A 149 -8.83 -4.68 -13.08
C TYR A 149 -7.86 -5.11 -14.19
N TYR A 150 -6.69 -5.56 -13.78
CA TYR A 150 -5.75 -6.25 -14.66
C TYR A 150 -5.21 -7.50 -13.99
N ASP A 151 -4.88 -8.48 -14.82
CA ASP A 151 -4.29 -9.74 -14.40
C ASP A 151 -2.84 -9.80 -14.84
N GLU A 152 -1.99 -10.32 -13.99
CA GLU A 152 -0.59 -10.64 -14.30
C GLU A 152 -0.23 -11.99 -13.69
N PRO A 153 0.79 -12.72 -14.20
CA PRO A 153 1.35 -13.85 -13.50
C PRO A 153 1.76 -13.43 -12.09
N TYR A 154 1.64 -14.32 -11.10
CA TYR A 154 2.16 -14.01 -9.78
C TYR A 154 3.65 -13.68 -9.89
N PRO A 155 4.09 -12.50 -9.47
CA PRO A 155 5.46 -12.08 -9.66
C PRO A 155 6.45 -13.04 -8.98
N ASN A 156 7.51 -13.37 -9.69
CA ASN A 156 8.61 -14.19 -9.18
C ASN A 156 9.87 -13.31 -9.12
N GLN A 157 10.05 -12.63 -7.98
CA GLN A 157 11.25 -11.87 -7.74
C GLN A 157 12.47 -12.78 -7.69
N GLN A 158 13.53 -12.41 -8.39
CA GLN A 158 14.81 -13.12 -8.34
C GLN A 158 15.60 -12.64 -7.13
N TRP A 159 15.30 -13.24 -5.96
CA TRP A 159 15.94 -12.85 -4.70
C TRP A 159 17.37 -13.38 -4.61
N THR A 160 18.29 -12.52 -4.23
CA THR A 160 19.65 -12.87 -3.80
C THR A 160 19.69 -12.85 -2.27
N LEU A 161 19.90 -14.02 -1.66
CA LEU A 161 20.06 -14.13 -0.21
C LEU A 161 21.41 -13.60 0.21
N THR A 162 21.46 -12.83 1.31
CA THR A 162 22.70 -12.38 1.91
C THR A 162 22.95 -13.08 3.25
N PRO A 163 24.20 -13.09 3.77
CA PRO A 163 24.49 -13.65 5.09
C PRO A 163 24.00 -12.78 6.25
N ASP A 164 23.50 -11.58 5.97
CA ASP A 164 23.07 -10.64 7.00
C ASP A 164 21.83 -11.16 7.72
N THR A 165 21.84 -11.08 9.03
CA THR A 165 20.71 -11.43 9.91
C THR A 165 20.43 -10.30 10.89
N ALA A 166 19.17 -10.15 11.27
CA ALA A 166 18.73 -9.17 12.28
C ALA A 166 17.43 -9.63 12.94
N THR A 167 17.11 -9.04 14.09
CA THR A 167 15.77 -9.14 14.64
C THR A 167 14.92 -8.00 14.11
N VAL A 168 13.86 -8.33 13.36
CA VAL A 168 12.93 -7.36 12.76
C VAL A 168 11.51 -7.73 13.19
N SER A 169 10.78 -6.75 13.72
CA SER A 169 9.40 -6.95 14.22
C SER A 169 9.27 -8.15 15.19
N GLY A 170 10.32 -8.41 15.98
CA GLY A 170 10.38 -9.52 16.93
C GLY A 170 10.73 -10.89 16.36
N TYR A 171 10.99 -11.01 15.05
CA TYR A 171 11.38 -12.23 14.36
C TYR A 171 12.87 -12.26 14.06
N HIS A 172 13.49 -13.44 14.13
CA HIS A 172 14.83 -13.63 13.57
C HIS A 172 14.73 -13.71 12.06
N CYS A 173 15.41 -12.80 11.38
CA CYS A 173 15.29 -12.61 9.93
C CYS A 173 16.63 -12.71 9.23
N GLN A 174 16.58 -13.16 7.99
CA GLN A 174 17.68 -13.09 7.02
C GLN A 174 17.33 -12.02 5.97
N LYS A 175 18.35 -11.33 5.45
CA LYS A 175 18.21 -10.34 4.39
C LYS A 175 18.27 -11.00 3.01
N ALA A 176 17.48 -10.44 2.10
CA ALA A 176 17.52 -10.73 0.67
C ALA A 176 17.36 -9.44 -0.13
N THR A 177 17.91 -9.40 -1.34
CA THR A 177 17.81 -8.26 -2.26
C THR A 177 17.29 -8.69 -3.62
N CYS A 178 16.60 -7.82 -4.33
CA CYS A 178 16.22 -8.04 -5.72
C CYS A 178 16.05 -6.73 -6.47
N HIS A 179 16.20 -6.79 -7.80
CA HIS A 179 15.69 -5.76 -8.70
C HIS A 179 14.30 -6.18 -9.18
N PHE A 180 13.30 -5.32 -9.00
CA PHE A 180 11.93 -5.62 -9.39
C PHE A 180 11.18 -4.36 -9.83
N ARG A 181 10.57 -4.39 -11.01
CA ARG A 181 9.77 -3.29 -11.54
C ARG A 181 10.50 -1.94 -11.57
N GLY A 182 11.81 -1.97 -11.93
CA GLY A 182 12.64 -0.78 -12.05
C GLY A 182 13.19 -0.22 -10.73
N ARG A 183 13.01 -0.94 -9.60
CA ARG A 183 13.56 -0.56 -8.30
C ARG A 183 14.37 -1.68 -7.68
N ASP A 184 15.38 -1.30 -6.90
CA ASP A 184 16.12 -2.21 -6.06
C ASP A 184 15.45 -2.29 -4.68
N PHE A 185 15.19 -3.52 -4.22
CA PHE A 185 14.54 -3.78 -2.95
C PHE A 185 15.44 -4.59 -2.02
N GLU A 186 15.36 -4.26 -0.72
CA GLU A 186 15.86 -5.09 0.36
C GLU A 186 14.68 -5.66 1.16
N ALA A 187 14.71 -6.95 1.45
CA ALA A 187 13.72 -7.65 2.25
C ALA A 187 14.35 -8.39 3.42
N TRP A 188 13.66 -8.37 4.54
CA TRP A 188 13.94 -9.17 5.73
C TRP A 188 12.83 -10.20 5.89
N PHE A 189 13.17 -11.48 5.83
CA PHE A 189 12.22 -12.56 5.93
C PHE A 189 12.57 -13.51 7.07
N THR A 190 11.54 -14.18 7.60
CA THR A 190 11.69 -15.15 8.68
C THR A 190 11.14 -16.52 8.27
N THR A 191 11.86 -17.57 8.64
CA THR A 191 11.38 -18.97 8.48
C THR A 191 10.51 -19.42 9.65
N ASP A 192 10.44 -18.65 10.75
CA ASP A 192 9.57 -18.95 11.90
C ASP A 192 8.07 -18.91 11.52
N VAL A 193 7.75 -18.18 10.46
CA VAL A 193 6.43 -18.15 9.84
C VAL A 193 6.55 -18.72 8.42
N PRO A 194 6.17 -20.00 8.19
CA PRO A 194 6.42 -20.69 6.92
C PRO A 194 5.43 -20.28 5.81
N LEU A 195 5.31 -18.98 5.57
CA LEU A 195 4.51 -18.39 4.52
C LEU A 195 5.42 -17.72 3.49
N LYS A 196 5.38 -18.18 2.23
CA LYS A 196 6.20 -17.62 1.14
C LYS A 196 5.62 -16.35 0.54
N PHE A 197 5.07 -15.48 1.40
CA PHE A 197 4.37 -14.26 1.00
C PHE A 197 4.95 -13.03 1.73
N GLY A 198 4.60 -11.87 1.21
CA GLY A 198 4.94 -10.58 1.77
C GLY A 198 3.87 -9.53 1.45
N PRO A 199 4.13 -8.25 1.75
CA PRO A 199 3.22 -7.18 1.42
C PRO A 199 3.16 -6.97 -0.10
N TRP A 200 2.08 -6.36 -0.57
CA TRP A 200 1.84 -6.00 -1.97
C TRP A 200 2.00 -7.21 -2.92
N LYS A 201 2.99 -7.18 -3.81
CA LYS A 201 3.28 -8.25 -4.78
C LYS A 201 4.54 -9.05 -4.41
N PHE A 202 5.13 -8.82 -3.24
CA PHE A 202 6.35 -9.52 -2.83
C PHE A 202 6.06 -10.92 -2.31
N GLY A 203 6.97 -11.84 -2.64
CA GLY A 203 6.89 -13.23 -2.18
C GLY A 203 8.05 -14.07 -2.70
N GLY A 204 7.95 -15.39 -2.54
CA GLY A 204 8.92 -16.35 -3.07
C GLY A 204 10.14 -16.63 -2.20
N LEU A 205 10.36 -15.89 -1.11
CA LEU A 205 11.37 -16.22 -0.10
C LEU A 205 10.91 -17.44 0.73
N PRO A 206 11.83 -18.17 1.39
CA PRO A 206 11.50 -19.43 2.12
C PRO A 206 10.77 -19.18 3.44
N GLY A 207 10.15 -18.02 3.63
CA GLY A 207 9.38 -17.62 4.79
C GLY A 207 8.66 -16.29 4.59
N LEU A 208 8.03 -15.77 5.64
CA LEU A 208 7.29 -14.52 5.60
C LEU A 208 8.26 -13.33 5.46
N ILE A 209 8.00 -12.46 4.50
CA ILE A 209 8.67 -11.17 4.42
C ILE A 209 8.07 -10.26 5.48
N VAL A 210 8.85 -9.95 6.52
CA VAL A 210 8.40 -9.09 7.63
C VAL A 210 8.72 -7.63 7.40
N LYS A 211 9.75 -7.32 6.59
CA LYS A 211 10.05 -5.96 6.17
C LYS A 211 10.60 -5.96 4.76
N VAL A 212 10.17 -5.01 3.95
CA VAL A 212 10.75 -4.76 2.62
C VAL A 212 10.69 -3.27 2.32
N TYR A 213 11.72 -2.75 1.70
CA TYR A 213 11.82 -1.35 1.30
C TYR A 213 12.66 -1.21 0.03
N ASP A 214 12.36 -0.18 -0.76
CA ASP A 214 13.20 0.19 -1.89
C ASP A 214 14.43 1.00 -1.44
N ALA A 215 15.51 0.99 -2.24
CA ALA A 215 16.78 1.62 -1.90
C ALA A 215 16.67 3.10 -1.51
N ASP A 216 15.69 3.81 -2.09
CA ASP A 216 15.42 5.22 -1.82
C ASP A 216 14.42 5.44 -0.67
N HIS A 217 13.90 4.37 -0.08
CA HIS A 217 12.88 4.40 0.98
C HIS A 217 11.59 5.17 0.62
N TYR A 218 11.21 5.19 -0.66
CA TYR A 218 9.89 5.69 -1.05
C TYR A 218 8.78 4.78 -0.54
N TYR A 219 9.06 3.48 -0.44
CA TYR A 219 8.15 2.45 0.04
C TYR A 219 8.86 1.61 1.10
N THR A 220 8.36 1.67 2.31
CA THR A 220 8.79 0.80 3.41
C THR A 220 7.57 0.10 3.98
N PHE A 221 7.54 -1.21 3.88
CA PHE A 221 6.52 -2.06 4.50
C PHE A 221 7.16 -2.76 5.68
N GLU A 222 6.54 -2.66 6.85
CA GLU A 222 7.01 -3.34 8.05
C GLU A 222 5.86 -4.05 8.75
N CYS A 223 6.05 -5.35 9.04
CA CYS A 223 5.06 -6.17 9.72
C CYS A 223 4.85 -5.68 11.15
N THR A 224 3.60 -5.39 11.50
CA THR A 224 3.22 -5.00 12.86
C THR A 224 2.59 -6.16 13.62
N LYS A 225 1.98 -7.13 12.91
CA LYS A 225 1.27 -8.23 13.53
C LYS A 225 1.07 -9.41 12.59
N VAL A 226 1.16 -10.61 13.13
CA VAL A 226 0.75 -11.86 12.47
C VAL A 226 -0.31 -12.54 13.34
N GLU A 227 -1.45 -12.89 12.75
CA GLU A 227 -2.58 -13.51 13.45
C GLU A 227 -2.99 -14.81 12.75
N ARG A 228 -3.18 -15.87 13.54
CA ARG A 228 -3.97 -17.02 13.08
C ARG A 228 -5.45 -16.69 13.21
N VAL A 229 -6.19 -16.87 12.14
CA VAL A 229 -7.61 -16.51 12.06
C VAL A 229 -8.41 -17.60 11.38
N HIS A 230 -9.71 -17.58 11.55
CA HIS A 230 -10.66 -18.35 10.74
C HIS A 230 -11.80 -17.40 10.38
N ARG A 231 -11.67 -16.71 9.25
CA ARG A 231 -12.64 -15.69 8.86
C ARG A 231 -12.88 -15.64 7.35
N PRO A 232 -14.10 -15.28 6.93
CA PRO A 232 -14.38 -15.12 5.51
C PRO A 232 -13.46 -14.07 4.85
N MET A 233 -12.86 -14.42 3.73
CA MET A 233 -12.26 -13.48 2.82
C MET A 233 -13.33 -12.94 1.88
N VAL A 234 -13.50 -11.64 1.85
CA VAL A 234 -14.58 -11.01 1.10
C VAL A 234 -14.02 -10.08 0.01
N LYS A 235 -14.77 -9.97 -1.09
CA LYS A 235 -14.51 -9.02 -2.17
C LYS A 235 -15.81 -8.35 -2.60
N SER A 236 -15.72 -7.13 -3.12
CA SER A 236 -16.85 -6.47 -3.75
C SER A 236 -17.33 -7.30 -4.96
N LYS A 237 -18.62 -7.30 -5.28
CA LYS A 237 -19.17 -7.99 -6.46
C LYS A 237 -18.61 -7.50 -7.79
N TYR A 238 -17.86 -6.42 -7.84
CA TYR A 238 -17.15 -5.87 -9.00
C TYR A 238 -17.83 -6.04 -10.37
N SER A 239 -19.15 -6.24 -10.40
CA SER A 239 -19.93 -6.57 -11.59
C SER A 239 -19.82 -5.52 -12.71
N ARG A 240 -19.42 -4.31 -12.38
CA ARG A 240 -19.23 -3.20 -13.34
C ARG A 240 -17.79 -2.96 -13.76
N ARG A 241 -16.81 -3.63 -13.11
CA ARG A 241 -15.39 -3.43 -13.41
C ARG A 241 -15.03 -4.24 -14.65
N ARG A 242 -14.33 -3.58 -15.56
CA ARG A 242 -13.87 -4.14 -16.84
C ARG A 242 -12.36 -4.38 -16.80
N PRO A 243 -11.85 -5.28 -17.65
CA PRO A 243 -10.41 -5.39 -17.86
C PRO A 243 -9.84 -4.06 -18.33
N ILE A 244 -8.70 -3.67 -17.78
CA ILE A 244 -7.94 -2.47 -18.17
C ILE A 244 -6.47 -2.88 -18.29
N LYS A 245 -5.74 -2.27 -19.22
CA LYS A 245 -4.30 -2.54 -19.32
C LYS A 245 -3.56 -1.94 -18.12
N ARG A 246 -2.61 -2.68 -17.54
CA ARG A 246 -1.77 -2.21 -16.43
C ARG A 246 -1.12 -0.86 -16.77
N GLU A 247 -0.55 -0.72 -17.98
CA GLU A 247 0.11 0.51 -18.41
C GLU A 247 -0.86 1.72 -18.44
N THR A 248 -2.14 1.48 -18.67
CA THR A 248 -3.17 2.54 -18.60
C THR A 248 -3.37 3.02 -17.18
N VAL A 249 -3.36 2.12 -16.19
CA VAL A 249 -3.44 2.48 -14.76
C VAL A 249 -2.21 3.27 -14.36
N LEU A 250 -1.01 2.78 -14.63
CA LEU A 250 0.25 3.45 -14.28
C LEU A 250 0.37 4.85 -14.93
N LYS A 251 0.00 4.97 -16.20
CA LYS A 251 -0.02 6.27 -16.90
C LYS A 251 -1.04 7.24 -16.28
N PHE A 252 -2.19 6.73 -15.88
CA PHE A 252 -3.19 7.54 -15.20
C PHE A 252 -2.69 8.04 -13.85
N GLU A 253 -2.11 7.15 -13.04
CA GLU A 253 -1.55 7.46 -11.73
C GLU A 253 -0.46 8.53 -11.81
N ARG A 254 0.39 8.46 -12.83
CA ARG A 254 1.36 9.52 -13.11
C ARG A 254 0.68 10.84 -13.43
N LYS A 255 -0.26 10.84 -14.39
CA LYS A 255 -0.96 12.07 -14.84
C LYS A 255 -1.75 12.77 -13.75
N ILE A 256 -2.42 12.01 -12.87
CA ILE A 256 -3.23 12.62 -11.80
C ILE A 256 -2.34 13.30 -10.74
N ASN A 257 -1.10 12.85 -10.57
CA ASN A 257 -0.17 13.49 -9.67
C ASN A 257 0.58 14.65 -10.34
N GLU A 258 0.94 14.52 -11.62
CA GLU A 258 1.60 15.59 -12.36
C GLU A 258 0.71 16.83 -12.55
N ASN A 259 -0.56 16.63 -12.89
CA ASN A 259 -1.49 17.75 -13.07
C ASN A 259 -2.95 17.36 -12.80
N PRO A 260 -3.34 17.20 -11.54
CA PRO A 260 -4.71 16.83 -11.16
C PRO A 260 -5.76 17.85 -11.62
N GLY A 261 -5.45 19.13 -11.59
CA GLY A 261 -6.37 20.17 -12.00
C GLY A 261 -6.77 20.05 -13.47
N LYS A 262 -5.80 19.81 -14.37
CA LYS A 262 -6.08 19.57 -15.78
C LYS A 262 -6.89 18.28 -16.00
N LEU A 263 -6.57 17.23 -15.27
CA LEU A 263 -7.24 15.93 -15.43
C LEU A 263 -8.66 15.92 -14.86
N LEU A 264 -8.88 16.62 -13.74
CA LEU A 264 -10.15 16.66 -13.01
C LEU A 264 -10.98 17.90 -13.34
N GLY A 265 -10.46 18.81 -14.18
CA GLY A 265 -11.16 20.04 -14.57
C GLY A 265 -11.29 21.05 -13.42
N TRP A 266 -10.35 21.06 -12.45
CA TRP A 266 -10.38 22.02 -11.35
C TRP A 266 -10.06 23.43 -11.84
N LYS A 267 -10.92 24.38 -11.46
CA LYS A 267 -10.78 25.79 -11.82
C LYS A 267 -10.78 26.67 -10.56
N ASP A 268 -10.05 27.78 -10.63
CA ASP A 268 -10.15 28.87 -9.69
C ASP A 268 -11.43 29.69 -9.91
N MET A 269 -11.61 30.77 -9.13
CA MET A 269 -12.78 31.65 -9.24
C MET A 269 -12.79 32.45 -10.55
N GLU A 270 -11.64 32.64 -11.19
CA GLU A 270 -11.47 33.28 -12.46
C GLU A 270 -11.67 32.32 -13.66
N GLY A 271 -11.84 31.02 -13.40
CA GLY A 271 -12.06 29.98 -14.41
C GLY A 271 -10.78 29.37 -14.99
N ASN A 272 -9.61 29.72 -14.50
CA ASN A 272 -8.34 29.14 -14.91
C ASN A 272 -8.15 27.75 -14.30
N ILE A 273 -7.48 26.84 -15.04
CA ILE A 273 -7.17 25.50 -14.52
C ILE A 273 -6.17 25.62 -13.36
N ILE A 274 -6.54 25.08 -12.19
CA ILE A 274 -5.64 24.99 -11.04
C ILE A 274 -4.58 23.94 -11.35
N SER A 275 -3.37 24.40 -11.72
CA SER A 275 -2.23 23.54 -11.97
C SER A 275 -1.42 23.40 -10.68
N LYS A 276 -1.42 22.20 -10.09
CA LYS A 276 -0.63 21.89 -8.91
C LYS A 276 0.05 20.53 -9.11
N PHE A 277 1.37 20.55 -9.13
CA PHE A 277 2.17 19.34 -9.18
C PHE A 277 2.29 18.72 -7.78
N TYR A 278 2.07 17.42 -7.71
CA TYR A 278 2.33 16.62 -6.51
C TYR A 278 3.46 15.64 -6.84
N PRO A 279 4.56 15.68 -6.08
CA PRO A 279 5.63 14.72 -6.27
C PRO A 279 5.09 13.29 -6.19
N TYR A 280 5.39 12.49 -7.19
CA TYR A 280 4.91 11.11 -7.29
C TYR A 280 6.04 10.21 -7.76
N GLU A 281 6.37 9.26 -6.91
CA GLU A 281 7.33 8.21 -7.18
C GLU A 281 6.60 6.87 -7.13
N PRO A 282 6.18 6.30 -8.27
CA PRO A 282 5.42 5.05 -8.28
C PRO A 282 6.26 3.88 -7.76
N ILE A 283 5.58 2.88 -7.16
CA ILE A 283 6.26 1.65 -6.73
C ILE A 283 6.75 0.83 -7.93
N GLU A 284 6.06 0.93 -9.07
CA GLU A 284 6.44 0.30 -10.34
C GLU A 284 6.87 1.38 -11.33
N LEU A 285 8.13 1.34 -11.76
CA LEU A 285 8.69 2.27 -12.75
C LEU A 285 8.53 1.75 -14.18
N GLU A 286 8.29 0.41 -14.33
CA GLU A 286 8.14 -0.31 -15.60
C GLU A 286 6.76 -0.94 -15.75
#